data_b1d6410e5f826f63c0d1accad8c95d3e
#
_entry.id   b1d6410e5f826f63c0d1accad8c95d3e
#
_cell.length_a   1.000
_cell.length_b   1.000
_cell.length_c   1.000
_cell.angle_alpha   90.00
_cell.angle_beta   90.00
_cell.angle_gamma   90.00
#
_symmetry.space_group_name_H-M   'P 1'
#
loop_
_entity.id
_entity.type
_entity.pdbx_description
1 polymer ?
#
loop_
_entity_poly.entity_id
_entity_poly.type
_entity_poly.pdbx_seq_one_letter_code
_entity_poly.pdbx_strand_id
1 'polypeptide(L)' 'MPAEARIRELDHRHMQLESRIEAELKHPSADTLHLAELKRQKLRLKEEIENLRRRH' A
#
# COMPACT_ATOMS: atom_id res chain seq x y z
N MET A 1 -4.08 -0.17 21.10
CA MET A 1 -3.66 0.88 20.18
C MET A 1 -4.89 1.55 19.57
N PRO A 2 -4.97 2.89 19.58
CA PRO A 2 -6.14 3.54 18.97
C PRO A 2 -6.18 3.31 17.47
N ALA A 3 -7.37 3.13 16.94
CA ALA A 3 -7.56 2.85 15.51
C ALA A 3 -6.96 3.94 14.61
N GLU A 4 -7.03 5.19 15.07
CA GLU A 4 -6.49 6.31 14.32
C GLU A 4 -4.99 6.22 14.10
N ALA A 5 -4.24 5.80 15.12
CA ALA A 5 -2.79 5.64 15.02
C ALA A 5 -2.46 4.49 14.05
N ARG A 6 -3.23 3.42 14.10
CA ARG A 6 -3.04 2.29 13.20
C ARG A 6 -3.34 2.67 11.76
N ILE A 7 -4.41 3.43 11.54
CA ILE A 7 -4.77 3.91 10.20
C ILE A 7 -3.67 4.78 9.62
N ARG A 8 -3.09 5.68 10.42
CA ARG A 8 -1.98 6.53 9.97
C ARG A 8 -0.77 5.72 9.55
N GLU A 9 -0.44 4.72 10.35
CA GLU A 9 0.68 3.85 10.05
C GLU A 9 0.48 3.11 8.73
N LEU A 10 -0.72 2.56 8.54
CA LEU A 10 -1.05 1.84 7.31
C LEU A 10 -1.10 2.78 6.10
N ASP A 11 -1.62 3.98 6.28
CA ASP A 11 -1.63 5.00 5.23
C ASP A 11 -0.20 5.35 4.79
N HIS A 12 0.69 5.48 5.76
CA HIS A 12 2.09 5.77 5.47
C HIS A 12 2.72 4.65 4.62
N ARG A 13 2.48 3.40 5.00
CA ARG A 13 2.95 2.24 4.25
C ARG A 13 2.36 2.20 2.84
N HIS A 14 1.09 2.55 2.73
CA HIS A 14 0.40 2.59 1.45
C HIS A 14 1.08 3.61 0.51
N MET A 15 1.39 4.79 1.04
CA MET A 15 2.09 5.82 0.27
C MET A 15 3.49 5.38 -0.15
N GLN A 16 4.20 4.69 0.73
CA GLN A 16 5.52 4.16 0.41
C GLN A 16 5.45 3.14 -0.73
N LEU A 17 4.44 2.28 -0.71
CA LEU A 17 4.23 1.30 -1.78
C LEU A 17 3.90 1.98 -3.10
N GLU A 18 3.09 3.02 -3.08
CA GLU A 18 2.78 3.79 -4.28
C GLU A 18 4.05 4.39 -4.90
N SER A 19 4.92 4.96 -4.05
CA SER A 19 6.19 5.51 -4.51
C SER A 19 7.07 4.44 -5.16
N ARG A 20 7.11 3.25 -4.56
CA ARG A 20 7.88 2.13 -5.10
C ARG A 20 7.33 1.68 -6.45
N ILE A 21 6.01 1.60 -6.57
CA ILE A 21 5.37 1.23 -7.82
C ILE A 21 5.73 2.23 -8.92
N GLU A 22 5.63 3.52 -8.60
CA GLU A 22 5.99 4.56 -9.55
C GLU A 22 7.45 4.48 -10.00
N ALA A 23 8.35 4.22 -9.04
CA ALA A 23 9.77 4.09 -9.34
C ALA A 23 10.03 2.89 -10.26
N GLU A 24 9.36 1.76 -10.00
CA GLU A 24 9.49 0.57 -10.85
C GLU A 24 8.96 0.81 -12.25
N LEU A 25 7.84 1.52 -12.38
CA LEU A 25 7.26 1.83 -13.68
C LEU A 25 8.16 2.71 -14.54
N LYS A 26 9.02 3.50 -13.93
CA LYS A 26 9.98 4.35 -14.63
C LYS A 26 11.18 3.58 -15.15
N HIS A 27 11.41 2.38 -14.67
CA HIS A 27 12.51 1.55 -15.14
C HIS A 27 12.17 0.91 -16.48
N PRO A 28 13.10 0.97 -17.46
CA PRO A 28 12.84 0.38 -18.78
C PRO A 28 12.71 -1.15 -18.75
N SER A 29 13.22 -1.79 -17.70
CA SER A 29 13.14 -3.24 -17.54
C SER A 29 12.34 -3.62 -16.30
N ALA A 30 11.18 -3.00 -16.12
CA ALA A 30 10.33 -3.27 -14.97
C ALA A 30 9.91 -4.74 -14.91
N ASP A 31 10.09 -5.35 -13.74
CA ASP A 31 9.68 -6.74 -13.50
C ASP A 31 8.19 -6.78 -13.23
N THR A 32 7.44 -7.41 -14.15
CA THR A 32 5.99 -7.51 -14.04
C THR A 32 5.55 -8.28 -12.80
N LEU A 33 6.28 -9.31 -12.42
CA LEU A 33 5.98 -10.07 -11.22
C LEU A 33 6.14 -9.22 -9.96
N HIS A 34 7.22 -8.46 -9.92
CA HIS A 34 7.50 -7.57 -8.79
C HIS A 34 6.43 -6.48 -8.68
N LEU A 35 6.04 -5.90 -9.82
CA LEU A 35 4.97 -4.91 -9.85
C LEU A 35 3.64 -5.49 -9.37
N ALA A 36 3.33 -6.71 -9.78
CA ALA A 36 2.10 -7.39 -9.35
C ALA A 36 2.10 -7.60 -7.84
N GLU A 37 3.23 -7.97 -7.26
CA GLU A 37 3.37 -8.13 -5.81
C GLU A 37 3.17 -6.82 -5.07
N LEU A 38 3.79 -5.75 -5.55
CA LEU A 38 3.66 -4.43 -4.94
C LEU A 38 2.21 -3.95 -4.98
N LYS A 39 1.53 -4.15 -6.10
CA LYS A 39 0.12 -3.79 -6.25
C LYS A 39 -0.77 -4.61 -5.32
N ARG A 40 -0.45 -5.88 -5.14
CA ARG A 40 -1.20 -6.74 -4.22
C ARG A 40 -1.04 -6.28 -2.78
N GLN A 41 0.19 -5.94 -2.37
CA GLN A 41 0.44 -5.41 -1.03
C GLN A 41 -0.30 -4.11 -0.81
N LYS A 42 -0.30 -3.24 -1.80
CA LYS A 42 -1.02 -1.98 -1.75
C LYS A 42 -2.52 -2.21 -1.52
N LEU A 43 -3.08 -3.15 -2.26
CA LEU A 43 -4.49 -3.49 -2.13
C LEU A 43 -4.83 -4.02 -0.74
N ARG A 44 -3.99 -4.88 -0.19
CA ARG A 44 -4.18 -5.40 1.16
C ARG A 44 -4.19 -4.29 2.20
N LEU A 45 -3.25 -3.37 2.09
CA LEU A 45 -3.19 -2.24 3.01
C LEU A 45 -4.44 -1.39 2.91
N LYS A 46 -4.91 -1.14 1.70
CA LYS A 46 -6.13 -0.38 1.48
C LYS A 46 -7.33 -1.06 2.12
N GLU A 47 -7.45 -2.37 1.97
CA GLU A 47 -8.53 -3.13 2.59
C GLU A 47 -8.47 -3.08 4.11
N GLU A 48 -7.28 -3.19 4.70
CA GLU A 48 -7.12 -3.06 6.15
C GLU A 48 -7.55 -1.69 6.65
N ILE A 49 -7.15 -0.65 5.94
CA ILE A 49 -7.54 0.72 6.30
C ILE A 49 -9.06 0.87 6.26
N GLU A 50 -9.69 0.38 5.21
CA GLU A 50 -11.15 0.43 5.09
C GLU A 50 -11.84 -0.34 6.19
N ASN A 51 -11.34 -1.52 6.52
CA ASN A 51 -11.89 -2.32 7.63
C ASN A 51 -11.80 -1.59 8.96
N LEU A 52 -10.68 -0.95 9.24
CA LEU A 52 -10.51 -0.19 10.48
C LEU A 52 -11.46 1.01 10.53
N ARG A 53 -11.68 1.65 9.40
CA ARG A 53 -12.62 2.77 9.32
C ARG A 53 -14.07 2.33 9.52
N ARG A 54 -14.42 1.16 9.03
CA ARG A 54 -15.77 0.61 9.18
C ARG A 54 -16.09 0.23 10.62
N ARG A 55 -15.09 -0.21 11.37
CA ARG A 55 -15.24 -0.60 12.77
C ARG A 55 -15.48 0.59 13.69
N HIS A 56 -15.30 1.74 13.20
CA HIS A 56 -15.58 2.96 13.90
C HIS A 56 -17.04 3.34 13.71
#